data_6c70b80cb8e88f7d850eb1f322d10549
#
_entry.id   6c70b80cb8e88f7d850eb1f322d10549
#
_cell.length_a   1.000
_cell.length_b   1.000
_cell.length_c   1.000
_cell.angle_alpha   90.00
_cell.angle_beta   90.00
_cell.angle_gamma   90.00
#
_symmetry.space_group_name_H-M   'P 1'
#
loop_
_entity.id
_entity.type
_entity.pdbx_description
1 polymer ?
#
loop_
_entity_poly.entity_id
_entity_poly.type
_entity_poly.pdbx_seq_one_letter_code
_entity_poly.pdbx_strand_id
1 'polypeptide(L)'
;MAPVTNITNGMIDDIRTERGASFVTVTYTDRAENLRRRQTTILIVNDETIILDERGNSISPRRLRAGMTIDATISSAMTRSIPPQATAFRIRIVKRPMRDNITVGRILSVDRQNHSFTVIRDGNLSSIIVFNVSDNAMFFDRFGRPSSLDRLLPGMKVRVRHANFMTASIPPQTTAFEVRVL
;
A
#
# COMPACT_ATOMS: atom_id res chain seq x y z
N MET A 1 6.68 -7.50 30.70
CA MET A 1 6.89 -7.43 29.24
C MET A 1 5.55 -7.07 28.62
N ALA A 2 5.45 -6.01 27.83
CA ALA A 2 4.19 -5.68 27.16
C ALA A 2 3.84 -6.82 26.17
N PRO A 3 2.57 -7.24 26.10
CA PRO A 3 2.17 -8.26 25.13
C PRO A 3 2.37 -7.76 23.70
N VAL A 4 2.88 -8.63 22.84
CA VAL A 4 3.21 -8.32 21.45
C VAL A 4 2.47 -9.21 20.48
N THR A 5 2.20 -8.68 19.30
CA THR A 5 1.62 -9.39 18.15
C THR A 5 2.62 -9.33 16.99
N ASN A 6 2.75 -10.42 16.25
CA ASN A 6 3.62 -10.47 15.09
C ASN A 6 2.81 -10.45 13.80
N ILE A 7 3.15 -9.54 12.92
CA ILE A 7 2.69 -9.48 11.53
C ILE A 7 3.74 -10.15 10.67
N THR A 8 3.33 -11.11 9.85
CA THR A 8 4.20 -11.76 8.89
C THR A 8 3.71 -11.49 7.47
N ASN A 9 4.64 -11.08 6.60
CA ASN A 9 4.36 -10.79 5.19
C ASN A 9 3.25 -9.75 4.98
N GLY A 10 3.24 -8.71 5.81
CA GLY A 10 2.37 -7.56 5.62
C GLY A 10 2.85 -6.72 4.44
N MET A 11 1.93 -6.26 3.59
CA MET A 11 2.21 -5.29 2.55
C MET A 11 1.98 -3.89 3.09
N ILE A 12 2.92 -2.99 2.89
CA ILE A 12 2.74 -1.57 3.15
C ILE A 12 1.83 -1.00 2.06
N ASP A 13 0.66 -0.52 2.44
CA ASP A 13 -0.32 0.06 1.52
C ASP A 13 -0.12 1.58 1.40
N ASP A 14 0.20 2.27 2.51
CA ASP A 14 0.37 3.72 2.56
C ASP A 14 1.31 4.12 3.71
N ILE A 15 1.93 5.28 3.60
CA ILE A 15 2.77 5.87 4.64
C ILE A 15 2.46 7.36 4.74
N ARG A 16 2.13 7.80 5.94
CA ARG A 16 1.95 9.22 6.27
C ARG A 16 2.91 9.61 7.38
N THR A 17 3.45 10.80 7.32
CA THR A 17 4.34 11.32 8.36
C THR A 17 3.70 12.57 8.96
N GLU A 18 3.45 12.52 10.27
CA GLU A 18 2.86 13.63 11.03
C GLU A 18 3.63 13.81 12.33
N ARG A 19 4.00 15.05 12.67
CA ARG A 19 4.63 15.45 13.94
C ARG A 19 5.83 14.60 14.36
N GLY A 20 6.64 14.13 13.39
CA GLY A 20 7.83 13.32 13.65
C GLY A 20 7.59 11.81 13.75
N ALA A 21 6.36 11.34 13.75
CA ALA A 21 6.02 9.93 13.68
C ALA A 21 5.58 9.54 12.26
N SER A 22 5.84 8.30 11.86
CA SER A 22 5.32 7.75 10.60
C SER A 22 4.20 6.75 10.90
N PHE A 23 3.10 6.91 10.19
CA PHE A 23 1.93 6.03 10.25
C PHE A 23 1.95 5.15 9.01
N VAL A 24 2.24 3.88 9.20
CA VAL A 24 2.42 2.91 8.12
C VAL A 24 1.22 1.99 8.08
N THR A 25 0.37 2.13 7.07
CA THR A 25 -0.78 1.25 6.85
C THR A 25 -0.31 -0.06 6.25
N VAL A 26 -0.62 -1.17 6.91
CA VAL A 26 -0.18 -2.51 6.52
C VAL A 26 -1.36 -3.46 6.44
N THR A 27 -1.51 -4.13 5.30
CA THR A 27 -2.45 -5.24 5.14
C THR A 27 -1.71 -6.57 5.18
N TYR A 28 -2.21 -7.50 6.01
CA TYR A 28 -1.64 -8.83 6.17
C TYR A 28 -2.74 -9.88 6.31
N THR A 29 -2.35 -11.15 6.21
CA THR A 29 -3.25 -12.29 6.45
C THR A 29 -2.95 -12.88 7.82
N ASP A 30 -3.89 -12.72 8.72
CA ASP A 30 -3.85 -13.39 10.01
C ASP A 30 -4.25 -14.87 9.85
N ARG A 31 -3.54 -15.74 10.56
CA ARG A 31 -3.76 -17.19 10.57
C ARG A 31 -4.24 -17.68 11.94
N ALA A 32 -5.13 -16.91 12.58
CA ALA A 32 -5.74 -17.37 13.83
C ALA A 32 -6.79 -18.44 13.54
N GLU A 33 -6.76 -19.54 14.29
CA GLU A 33 -7.78 -20.60 14.35
C GLU A 33 -8.17 -21.23 12.98
N ASN A 34 -7.19 -21.52 12.10
CA ASN A 34 -7.41 -22.08 10.76
C ASN A 34 -8.20 -21.21 9.78
N LEU A 35 -8.53 -19.98 10.15
CA LEU A 35 -9.18 -19.00 9.30
C LEU A 35 -8.14 -18.00 8.77
N ARG A 36 -8.11 -17.83 7.43
CA ARG A 36 -7.32 -16.79 6.79
C ARG A 36 -8.16 -15.53 6.72
N ARG A 37 -7.92 -14.60 7.64
CA ARG A 37 -8.56 -13.27 7.61
C ARG A 37 -7.56 -12.23 7.14
N ARG A 38 -7.95 -11.44 6.14
CA ARG A 38 -7.20 -10.26 5.75
C ARG A 38 -7.49 -9.15 6.77
N GLN A 39 -6.45 -8.59 7.35
CA GLN A 39 -6.53 -7.51 8.32
C GLN A 39 -5.68 -6.33 7.85
N THR A 40 -6.11 -5.12 8.21
CA THR A 40 -5.37 -3.88 7.99
C THR A 40 -5.14 -3.22 9.34
N THR A 41 -3.90 -2.81 9.60
CA THR A 41 -3.49 -2.13 10.83
C THR A 41 -2.57 -0.96 10.48
N ILE A 42 -2.70 0.15 11.19
CA ILE A 42 -1.78 1.28 11.07
C ILE A 42 -0.68 1.09 12.13
N LEU A 43 0.55 0.96 11.68
CA LEU A 43 1.73 0.88 12.54
C LEU A 43 2.23 2.29 12.85
N ILE A 44 2.30 2.64 14.14
CA ILE A 44 2.92 3.88 14.61
C ILE A 44 4.42 3.61 14.72
N VAL A 45 5.18 4.26 13.87
CA VAL A 45 6.65 4.17 13.80
C VAL A 45 7.22 5.46 14.37
N ASN A 46 7.98 5.35 15.44
CA ASN A 46 8.66 6.43 16.15
C ASN A 46 10.17 6.18 16.23
N ASP A 47 10.89 7.01 16.96
CA ASP A 47 12.35 6.92 17.09
C ASP A 47 12.82 5.65 17.83
N GLU A 48 11.95 5.00 18.61
CA GLU A 48 12.24 3.75 19.31
C GLU A 48 12.02 2.51 18.41
N THR A 49 11.39 2.67 17.24
CA THR A 49 11.11 1.56 16.34
C THR A 49 12.39 1.11 15.62
N ILE A 50 12.77 -0.15 15.81
CA ILE A 50 13.89 -0.76 15.10
C ILE A 50 13.44 -1.15 13.69
N ILE A 51 14.06 -0.57 12.66
CA ILE A 51 13.74 -0.90 11.27
C ILE A 51 14.95 -1.53 10.62
N LEU A 52 14.76 -2.71 10.05
CA LEU A 52 15.80 -3.50 9.41
C LEU A 52 15.52 -3.70 7.92
N ASP A 53 16.57 -3.65 7.12
CA ASP A 53 16.50 -4.05 5.71
C ASP A 53 16.43 -5.59 5.56
N GLU A 54 16.41 -6.07 4.31
CA GLU A 54 16.38 -7.50 3.97
C GLU A 54 17.60 -8.27 4.50
N ARG A 55 18.72 -7.58 4.67
CA ARG A 55 20.00 -8.14 5.16
C ARG A 55 20.15 -8.06 6.68
N GLY A 56 19.20 -7.38 7.35
CA GLY A 56 19.23 -7.17 8.81
C GLY A 56 19.97 -5.92 9.25
N ASN A 57 20.38 -5.02 8.35
CA ASN A 57 20.99 -3.75 8.71
C ASN A 57 19.92 -2.75 9.16
N SER A 58 20.25 -1.93 10.17
CA SER A 58 19.36 -0.86 10.62
C SER A 58 19.24 0.24 9.55
N ILE A 59 17.99 0.66 9.29
CA ILE A 59 17.68 1.69 8.31
C ILE A 59 16.71 2.73 8.88
N SER A 60 16.73 3.93 8.28
CA SER A 60 15.80 5.00 8.65
C SER A 60 14.35 4.68 8.21
N PRO A 61 13.32 5.14 8.98
CA PRO A 61 11.92 5.06 8.58
C PRO A 61 11.65 5.61 7.17
N ARG A 62 12.42 6.60 6.74
CA ARG A 62 12.33 7.20 5.40
C ARG A 62 12.66 6.22 4.25
N ARG A 63 13.19 5.04 4.56
CA ARG A 63 13.48 3.98 3.56
C ARG A 63 12.27 3.09 3.31
N LEU A 64 11.28 3.09 4.19
CA LEU A 64 10.03 2.38 3.96
C LEU A 64 9.27 3.00 2.77
N ARG A 65 8.64 2.17 1.97
CA ARG A 65 7.85 2.56 0.80
C ARG A 65 6.57 1.74 0.71
N ALA A 66 5.52 2.37 0.24
CA ALA A 66 4.32 1.64 -0.16
C ALA A 66 4.68 0.55 -1.18
N GLY A 67 4.03 -0.60 -1.07
CA GLY A 67 4.33 -1.78 -1.86
C GLY A 67 5.44 -2.68 -1.32
N MET A 68 6.20 -2.31 -0.29
CA MET A 68 7.14 -3.21 0.36
C MET A 68 6.42 -4.26 1.20
N THR A 69 6.99 -5.45 1.27
CA THR A 69 6.57 -6.49 2.20
C THR A 69 7.42 -6.43 3.45
N ILE A 70 6.77 -6.53 4.62
CA ILE A 70 7.44 -6.47 5.91
C ILE A 70 6.97 -7.58 6.85
N ASP A 71 7.83 -7.96 7.77
CA ASP A 71 7.48 -8.59 9.03
C ASP A 71 7.55 -7.52 10.13
N ALA A 72 6.61 -7.49 11.06
CA ALA A 72 6.61 -6.52 12.14
C ALA A 72 6.24 -7.15 13.48
N THR A 73 6.87 -6.65 14.55
CA THR A 73 6.47 -6.91 15.94
C THR A 73 5.86 -5.64 16.48
N ILE A 74 4.60 -5.72 16.88
CA ILE A 74 3.78 -4.59 17.31
C ILE A 74 3.20 -4.81 18.71
N SER A 75 2.74 -3.74 19.35
CA SER A 75 1.97 -3.83 20.58
C SER A 75 0.66 -4.58 20.34
N SER A 76 0.30 -5.50 21.25
CA SER A 76 -1.04 -6.11 21.25
C SER A 76 -2.13 -5.13 21.71
N ALA A 77 -1.74 -4.05 22.39
CA ALA A 77 -2.65 -2.96 22.74
C ALA A 77 -2.89 -2.11 21.48
N MET A 78 -4.05 -2.28 20.87
CA MET A 78 -4.47 -1.56 19.67
C MET A 78 -5.59 -0.58 20.00
N THR A 79 -5.68 0.50 19.22
CA THR A 79 -6.82 1.42 19.30
C THR A 79 -8.09 0.74 18.79
N ARG A 80 -9.25 1.29 19.15
CA ARG A 80 -10.56 0.84 18.64
C ARG A 80 -10.96 1.52 17.32
N SER A 81 -10.04 2.21 16.67
CA SER A 81 -10.28 2.82 15.35
C SER A 81 -10.38 1.77 14.25
N ILE A 82 -10.88 2.17 13.08
CA ILE A 82 -10.94 1.34 11.88
C ILE A 82 -10.21 2.09 10.75
N PRO A 83 -9.03 1.61 10.32
CA PRO A 83 -8.25 0.48 10.86
C PRO A 83 -7.70 0.75 12.27
N PRO A 84 -7.45 -0.31 13.08
CA PRO A 84 -6.82 -0.17 14.39
C PRO A 84 -5.36 0.31 14.24
N GLN A 85 -4.86 0.99 15.27
CA GLN A 85 -3.48 1.47 15.32
C GLN A 85 -2.72 0.76 16.44
N ALA A 86 -1.45 0.45 16.20
CA ALA A 86 -0.57 -0.16 17.18
C ALA A 86 0.85 0.39 17.05
N THR A 87 1.56 0.56 18.16
CA THR A 87 2.97 0.93 18.15
C THR A 87 3.81 -0.22 17.59
N ALA A 88 4.67 0.08 16.62
CA ALA A 88 5.62 -0.87 16.08
C ALA A 88 6.93 -0.82 16.90
N PHE A 89 7.36 -1.97 17.41
CA PHE A 89 8.66 -2.10 18.08
C PHE A 89 9.77 -2.47 17.10
N ARG A 90 9.43 -3.29 16.11
CA ARG A 90 10.38 -3.75 15.10
C ARG A 90 9.68 -3.94 13.76
N ILE A 91 10.33 -3.51 12.70
CA ILE A 91 9.92 -3.75 11.31
C ILE A 91 11.13 -4.31 10.57
N ARG A 92 10.94 -5.37 9.80
CA ARG A 92 11.95 -5.92 8.89
C ARG A 92 11.39 -5.98 7.48
N ILE A 93 12.11 -5.38 6.53
CA ILE A 93 11.78 -5.53 5.11
C ILE A 93 12.08 -6.98 4.68
N VAL A 94 11.15 -7.62 4.01
CA VAL A 94 11.31 -8.99 3.49
C VAL A 94 11.31 -8.96 1.97
N LYS A 95 12.33 -9.58 1.39
CA LYS A 95 12.39 -9.76 -0.07
C LYS A 95 11.44 -10.89 -0.47
N ARG A 96 10.24 -10.54 -0.89
CA ARG A 96 9.33 -11.50 -1.52
C ARG A 96 8.88 -11.01 -2.87
N PRO A 97 8.71 -11.92 -3.85
CA PRO A 97 7.94 -11.56 -5.04
C PRO A 97 6.53 -11.21 -4.55
N MET A 98 6.15 -9.96 -4.72
CA MET A 98 4.80 -9.50 -4.41
C MET A 98 3.79 -10.35 -5.18
N ARG A 99 2.77 -10.86 -4.49
CA ARG A 99 1.51 -11.18 -5.17
C ARG A 99 0.86 -9.82 -5.45
N ASP A 100 1.19 -9.28 -6.61
CA ASP A 100 0.69 -7.99 -7.03
C ASP A 100 -0.81 -8.08 -7.23
N ASN A 101 -1.55 -7.20 -6.57
CA ASN A 101 -2.89 -6.89 -7.03
C ASN A 101 -2.73 -6.05 -8.29
N ILE A 102 -3.08 -6.65 -9.40
CA ILE A 102 -3.00 -6.02 -10.71
C ILE A 102 -4.41 -5.80 -11.23
N THR A 103 -4.67 -4.58 -11.61
CA THR A 103 -5.88 -4.21 -12.36
C THR A 103 -5.46 -3.78 -13.76
N VAL A 104 -6.14 -4.35 -14.76
CA VAL A 104 -6.04 -3.92 -16.16
C VAL A 104 -7.37 -3.29 -16.54
N GLY A 105 -7.32 -2.12 -17.17
CA GLY A 105 -8.54 -1.41 -17.58
C GLY A 105 -8.21 -0.17 -18.41
N ARG A 106 -9.24 0.65 -18.66
CA ARG A 106 -9.13 1.93 -19.36
C ARG A 106 -9.29 3.09 -18.39
N ILE A 107 -8.48 4.12 -18.55
CA ILE A 107 -8.59 5.36 -17.78
C ILE A 107 -9.90 6.05 -18.18
N LEU A 108 -10.73 6.38 -17.19
CA LEU A 108 -11.93 7.21 -17.35
C LEU A 108 -11.61 8.68 -17.15
N SER A 109 -10.86 8.99 -16.09
CA SER A 109 -10.49 10.36 -15.72
C SER A 109 -9.15 10.38 -15.00
N VAL A 110 -8.49 11.55 -15.04
CA VAL A 110 -7.25 11.83 -14.31
C VAL A 110 -7.46 13.11 -13.50
N ASP A 111 -7.30 13.04 -12.21
CA ASP A 111 -7.32 14.17 -11.30
C ASP A 111 -5.91 14.49 -10.84
N ARG A 112 -5.31 15.51 -11.45
CA ARG A 112 -3.94 15.94 -11.18
C ARG A 112 -3.81 16.68 -9.85
N GLN A 113 -4.88 17.35 -9.40
CA GLN A 113 -4.87 18.11 -8.15
C GLN A 113 -4.85 17.18 -6.95
N ASN A 114 -5.66 16.10 -7.00
CA ASN A 114 -5.75 15.11 -5.95
C ASN A 114 -4.83 13.90 -6.16
N HIS A 115 -3.90 13.96 -7.13
CA HIS A 115 -2.97 12.87 -7.46
C HIS A 115 -3.68 11.52 -7.59
N SER A 116 -4.77 11.46 -8.38
CA SER A 116 -5.55 10.26 -8.56
C SER A 116 -6.00 10.07 -10.01
N PHE A 117 -6.41 8.85 -10.33
CA PHE A 117 -7.04 8.53 -11.61
C PHE A 117 -8.05 7.40 -11.45
N THR A 118 -9.02 7.37 -12.33
CA THR A 118 -10.11 6.39 -12.30
C THR A 118 -9.97 5.43 -13.47
N VAL A 119 -10.12 4.14 -13.19
CA VAL A 119 -10.04 3.08 -14.20
C VAL A 119 -11.34 2.27 -14.20
N ILE A 120 -11.80 1.92 -15.40
CA ILE A 120 -12.89 0.97 -15.63
C ILE A 120 -12.31 -0.34 -16.19
N ARG A 121 -12.72 -1.48 -15.61
CA ARG A 121 -12.38 -2.80 -16.12
C ARG A 121 -13.49 -3.28 -17.05
N ASP A 122 -13.10 -3.88 -18.15
CA ASP A 122 -13.99 -4.61 -19.08
C ASP A 122 -15.24 -3.81 -19.55
N GLY A 123 -15.16 -2.46 -19.51
CA GLY A 123 -16.28 -1.60 -19.89
C GLY A 123 -17.49 -1.63 -18.94
N ASN A 124 -17.40 -2.33 -17.82
CA ASN A 124 -18.50 -2.45 -16.86
C ASN A 124 -18.43 -1.32 -15.82
N LEU A 125 -19.46 -0.48 -15.77
CA LEU A 125 -19.57 0.64 -14.82
C LEU A 125 -19.48 0.21 -13.34
N SER A 126 -19.88 -1.02 -13.02
CA SER A 126 -19.73 -1.57 -11.67
C SER A 126 -18.28 -1.95 -11.30
N SER A 127 -17.35 -1.88 -12.25
CA SER A 127 -15.95 -2.23 -12.08
C SER A 127 -15.01 -1.02 -12.02
N ILE A 128 -15.56 0.16 -11.71
CA ILE A 128 -14.80 1.40 -11.58
C ILE A 128 -14.01 1.39 -10.28
N ILE A 129 -12.72 1.74 -10.37
CA ILE A 129 -11.80 1.87 -9.23
C ILE A 129 -11.08 3.21 -9.32
N VAL A 130 -11.03 3.94 -8.21
CA VAL A 130 -10.18 5.13 -8.06
C VAL A 130 -8.83 4.72 -7.51
N PHE A 131 -7.77 5.13 -8.18
CA PHE A 131 -6.39 4.90 -7.78
C PHE A 131 -5.78 6.19 -7.26
N ASN A 132 -5.51 6.25 -5.97
CA ASN A 132 -4.70 7.31 -5.37
C ASN A 132 -3.23 6.99 -5.64
N VAL A 133 -2.51 7.95 -6.18
CA VAL A 133 -1.09 7.77 -6.57
C VAL A 133 -0.22 7.93 -5.33
N SER A 134 0.57 6.90 -5.01
CA SER A 134 1.56 6.98 -3.92
C SER A 134 2.71 7.94 -4.32
N ASP A 135 3.33 8.61 -3.35
CA ASP A 135 4.46 9.53 -3.56
C ASP A 135 5.63 8.89 -4.33
N ASN A 136 5.75 7.57 -4.28
CA ASN A 136 6.79 6.80 -4.94
C ASN A 136 6.25 5.95 -6.09
N ALA A 137 5.06 6.27 -6.61
CA ALA A 137 4.49 5.53 -7.72
C ALA A 137 5.35 5.68 -8.98
N MET A 138 5.53 4.58 -9.67
CA MET A 138 6.26 4.53 -10.92
C MET A 138 5.30 4.49 -12.09
N PHE A 139 5.58 5.31 -13.11
CA PHE A 139 4.81 5.34 -14.34
C PHE A 139 5.67 4.93 -15.51
N PHE A 140 5.11 4.16 -16.42
CA PHE A 140 5.77 3.74 -17.64
C PHE A 140 4.84 3.91 -18.84
N ASP A 141 5.40 4.38 -19.94
CA ASP A 141 4.72 4.41 -21.24
C ASP A 141 4.60 2.98 -21.82
N ARG A 142 3.95 2.85 -23.00
CA ARG A 142 3.79 1.57 -23.70
C ARG A 142 5.12 0.93 -24.15
N PHE A 143 6.21 1.71 -24.20
CA PHE A 143 7.55 1.22 -24.54
C PHE A 143 8.39 0.89 -23.30
N GLY A 144 7.82 1.01 -22.10
CA GLY A 144 8.52 0.78 -20.84
C GLY A 144 9.42 1.92 -20.38
N ARG A 145 9.35 3.09 -20.99
CA ARG A 145 10.12 4.29 -20.60
C ARG A 145 9.45 4.97 -19.42
N PRO A 146 10.20 5.59 -18.50
CA PRO A 146 9.65 6.38 -17.42
C PRO A 146 8.67 7.45 -17.92
N SER A 147 7.57 7.61 -17.20
CA SER A 147 6.47 8.52 -17.50
C SER A 147 6.00 9.22 -16.22
N SER A 148 4.84 9.89 -16.24
CA SER A 148 4.24 10.54 -15.10
C SER A 148 2.71 10.50 -15.17
N LEU A 149 2.05 10.85 -14.03
CA LEU A 149 0.60 10.99 -13.96
C LEU A 149 0.06 11.99 -15.03
N ASP A 150 0.80 13.07 -15.28
CA ASP A 150 0.40 14.13 -16.23
C ASP A 150 0.26 13.66 -17.67
N ARG A 151 0.95 12.57 -18.01
CA ARG A 151 0.90 11.97 -19.34
C ARG A 151 -0.20 10.95 -19.52
N LEU A 152 -0.92 10.61 -18.45
CA LEU A 152 -2.09 9.74 -18.54
C LEU A 152 -3.27 10.53 -19.12
N LEU A 153 -3.98 9.91 -20.05
CA LEU A 153 -5.16 10.47 -20.69
C LEU A 153 -6.34 9.52 -20.63
N PRO A 154 -7.59 10.02 -20.55
CA PRO A 154 -8.79 9.18 -20.68
C PRO A 154 -8.73 8.33 -21.95
N GLY A 155 -9.22 7.09 -21.86
CA GLY A 155 -9.21 6.11 -22.94
C GLY A 155 -7.96 5.24 -23.01
N MET A 156 -6.83 5.64 -22.42
CA MET A 156 -5.61 4.82 -22.38
C MET A 156 -5.87 3.51 -21.63
N LYS A 157 -5.40 2.40 -22.20
CA LYS A 157 -5.40 1.11 -21.52
C LYS A 157 -4.17 1.02 -20.63
N VAL A 158 -4.37 0.69 -19.37
CA VAL A 158 -3.30 0.62 -18.36
C VAL A 158 -3.35 -0.68 -17.58
N ARG A 159 -2.16 -1.07 -17.09
CA ARG A 159 -1.96 -2.08 -16.07
C ARG A 159 -1.49 -1.36 -14.80
N VAL A 160 -2.26 -1.49 -13.73
CA VAL A 160 -1.99 -0.84 -12.45
C VAL A 160 -1.66 -1.89 -11.40
N ARG A 161 -0.50 -1.77 -10.76
CA ARG A 161 -0.12 -2.51 -9.57
C ARG A 161 -0.50 -1.67 -8.35
N HIS A 162 -1.26 -2.23 -7.43
CA HIS A 162 -1.87 -1.47 -6.36
C HIS A 162 -1.94 -2.22 -5.03
N ALA A 163 -2.33 -1.51 -3.96
CA ALA A 163 -2.49 -2.04 -2.62
C ALA A 163 -3.55 -3.16 -2.56
N ASN A 164 -3.39 -4.03 -1.58
CA ASN A 164 -4.38 -5.08 -1.29
C ASN A 164 -5.67 -4.52 -0.67
N PHE A 165 -5.59 -3.36 -0.05
CA PHE A 165 -6.72 -2.69 0.58
C PHE A 165 -7.49 -1.87 -0.44
N MET A 166 -8.83 -1.92 -0.36
CA MET A 166 -9.74 -1.02 -1.04
C MET A 166 -10.75 -0.48 -0.02
N THR A 167 -11.10 0.79 -0.15
CA THR A 167 -12.15 1.40 0.68
C THR A 167 -13.51 0.78 0.37
N ALA A 168 -14.45 0.86 1.31
CA ALA A 168 -15.85 0.45 1.10
C ALA A 168 -16.67 1.53 0.37
N SER A 169 -16.05 2.59 -0.13
CA SER A 169 -16.70 3.65 -0.91
C SER A 169 -17.17 3.15 -2.29
N ILE A 170 -18.07 3.90 -2.91
CA ILE A 170 -18.54 3.67 -4.29
C ILE A 170 -18.24 4.93 -5.11
N PRO A 171 -17.29 4.87 -6.06
CA PRO A 171 -16.43 3.73 -6.39
C PRO A 171 -15.38 3.45 -5.28
N PRO A 172 -14.89 2.20 -5.17
CA PRO A 172 -13.83 1.85 -4.24
C PRO A 172 -12.51 2.53 -4.62
N GLN A 173 -11.70 2.83 -3.61
CA GLN A 173 -10.40 3.49 -3.77
C GLN A 173 -9.27 2.61 -3.25
N THR A 174 -8.13 2.67 -3.91
CA THR A 174 -6.90 1.97 -3.51
C THR A 174 -5.66 2.77 -3.91
N THR A 175 -4.49 2.41 -3.39
CA THR A 175 -3.23 3.09 -3.69
C THR A 175 -2.51 2.42 -4.86
N ALA A 176 -2.18 3.19 -5.89
CA ALA A 176 -1.38 2.74 -7.03
C ALA A 176 0.12 2.88 -6.73
N PHE A 177 0.90 1.83 -7.04
CA PHE A 177 2.35 1.78 -6.88
C PHE A 177 3.09 1.81 -8.22
N GLU A 178 2.49 1.24 -9.25
CA GLU A 178 3.04 1.25 -10.61
C GLU A 178 1.91 1.30 -11.62
N VAL A 179 2.08 2.13 -12.62
CA VAL A 179 1.15 2.28 -13.74
C VAL A 179 1.92 2.12 -15.05
N ARG A 180 1.47 1.20 -15.88
CA ARG A 180 2.04 0.97 -17.21
C ARG A 180 0.97 1.14 -18.27
N VAL A 181 1.21 2.01 -19.24
CA VAL A 181 0.37 2.12 -20.44
C VAL A 181 0.62 0.91 -21.34
N LEU A 182 -0.45 0.33 -21.88
CA LEU A 182 -0.44 -0.86 -22.74
C LEU A 182 -0.64 -0.53 -24.21
#